data_7ef33caa0d76733d557f9713415a6e7d
#
_entry.id   7ef33caa0d76733d557f9713415a6e7d
#
_cell.length_a   1.000
_cell.length_b   1.000
_cell.length_c   1.000
_cell.angle_alpha   90.00
_cell.angle_beta   90.00
_cell.angle_gamma   90.00
#
_symmetry.space_group_name_H-M   'P 1'
#
loop_
_entity.id
_entity.type
_entity.pdbx_description
1 polymer ?
#
loop_
_entity_poly.entity_id
_entity_poly.type
_entity_poly.pdbx_seq_one_letter_code
_entity_poly.pdbx_strand_id
1 'polypeptide(L)'
;EGLMRTVIKNCPIALENPEDYDARANLMWASSLALNGLTGRGKQGVWSCHPMEHELSAFYDITHGIGLAILTPRWMNYVLSEQTVGKFAQFARNVWGIVEQEEEVAAKKGIQALYDYFVACGIPMTLPEVGIEADKFEEMAQQAVDHSAIAEKAYVPLDAADIAAIYKDCLTESQFI
;
A
#
# COMPACT_ATOMS: atom_id res chain seq x y z
N GLU A 1 -5.30 10.95 -6.51
CA GLU A 1 -4.00 11.64 -6.49
C GLU A 1 -4.02 12.85 -5.53
N GLY A 2 -5.01 13.77 -5.62
CA GLY A 2 -5.08 14.95 -4.75
C GLY A 2 -5.09 14.61 -3.26
N LEU A 3 -5.90 13.63 -2.83
CA LEU A 3 -5.95 13.17 -1.43
C LEU A 3 -4.61 12.59 -0.96
N MET A 4 -3.92 11.82 -1.80
CA MET A 4 -2.58 11.30 -1.48
C MET A 4 -1.60 12.43 -1.23
N ARG A 5 -1.56 13.45 -2.12
CA ARG A 5 -0.70 14.63 -1.94
C ARG A 5 -1.05 15.41 -0.68
N THR A 6 -2.34 15.50 -0.33
CA THR A 6 -2.77 16.12 0.93
C THR A 6 -2.22 15.38 2.13
N VAL A 7 -2.30 14.04 2.13
CA VAL A 7 -1.77 13.21 3.22
C VAL A 7 -0.23 13.32 3.30
N ILE A 8 0.47 13.17 2.17
CA ILE A 8 1.93 13.26 2.09
C ILE A 8 2.45 14.60 2.64
N LYS A 9 1.74 15.69 2.35
CA LYS A 9 2.10 17.02 2.84
C LYS A 9 1.86 17.20 4.35
N ASN A 10 0.71 16.75 4.85
CA ASN A 10 0.25 17.11 6.19
C ASN A 10 0.63 16.08 7.26
N CYS A 11 0.87 14.81 6.90
CA CYS A 11 1.22 13.80 7.89
C CYS A 11 2.54 14.08 8.61
N PRO A 12 3.65 14.44 7.94
CA PRO A 12 4.88 14.80 8.63
C PRO A 12 4.71 15.99 9.59
N ILE A 13 3.92 17.01 9.20
CA ILE A 13 3.64 18.17 10.05
C ILE A 13 2.88 17.73 11.31
N ALA A 14 1.87 16.88 11.16
CA ALA A 14 1.10 16.39 12.31
C ALA A 14 1.91 15.43 13.21
N LEU A 15 2.92 14.73 12.67
CA LEU A 15 3.84 13.91 13.45
C LEU A 15 4.81 14.76 14.28
N GLU A 16 5.33 15.85 13.69
CA GLU A 16 6.21 16.80 14.36
C GLU A 16 5.45 17.65 15.40
N ASN A 17 4.26 18.13 15.04
CA ASN A 17 3.39 18.89 15.93
C ASN A 17 1.96 18.30 15.95
N PRO A 18 1.65 17.39 16.88
CA PRO A 18 0.33 16.74 16.97
C PRO A 18 -0.84 17.71 17.24
N GLU A 19 -0.58 18.94 17.65
CA GLU A 19 -1.60 19.97 17.90
C GLU A 19 -1.81 20.92 16.71
N ASP A 20 -1.07 20.74 15.60
CA ASP A 20 -1.27 21.53 14.38
C ASP A 20 -2.67 21.29 13.81
N TYR A 21 -3.54 22.30 13.97
CA TYR A 21 -4.94 22.18 13.57
C TYR A 21 -5.10 21.99 12.07
N ASP A 22 -4.36 22.72 11.26
CA ASP A 22 -4.50 22.68 9.81
C ASP A 22 -4.05 21.34 9.24
N ALA A 23 -2.92 20.80 9.72
CA ALA A 23 -2.45 19.49 9.32
C ALA A 23 -3.44 18.39 9.70
N ARG A 24 -3.93 18.39 10.94
CA ARG A 24 -4.91 17.41 11.43
C ARG A 24 -6.26 17.51 10.71
N ALA A 25 -6.77 18.72 10.48
CA ALA A 25 -8.01 18.95 9.75
C ALA A 25 -7.92 18.44 8.30
N ASN A 26 -6.80 18.71 7.62
CA ASN A 26 -6.54 18.22 6.27
C ASN A 26 -6.45 16.69 6.21
N LEU A 27 -5.79 16.05 7.19
CA LEU A 27 -5.72 14.59 7.28
C LEU A 27 -7.09 13.97 7.52
N MET A 28 -7.87 14.51 8.46
CA MET A 28 -9.22 14.04 8.77
C MET A 28 -10.14 14.17 7.54
N TRP A 29 -10.10 15.30 6.86
CA TRP A 29 -10.89 15.53 5.66
C TRP A 29 -10.48 14.60 4.51
N ALA A 30 -9.17 14.47 4.26
CA ALA A 30 -8.65 13.59 3.22
C ALA A 30 -9.03 12.12 3.47
N SER A 31 -8.94 11.63 4.72
CA SER A 31 -9.34 10.27 5.08
C SER A 31 -10.84 10.03 4.86
N SER A 32 -11.69 10.98 5.27
CA SER A 32 -13.14 10.91 5.05
C SER A 32 -13.50 10.83 3.56
N LEU A 33 -12.86 11.64 2.72
CA LEU A 33 -13.08 11.61 1.27
C LEU A 33 -12.52 10.36 0.60
N ALA A 34 -11.42 9.80 1.12
CA ALA A 34 -10.85 8.55 0.60
C ALA A 34 -11.79 7.36 0.84
N LEU A 35 -12.52 7.35 1.97
CA LEU A 35 -13.33 6.22 2.41
C LEU A 35 -14.83 6.31 2.01
N ASN A 36 -15.36 7.50 1.75
CA ASN A 36 -16.80 7.71 1.53
C ASN A 36 -17.35 7.16 0.19
N GLY A 37 -16.54 6.44 -0.58
CA GLY A 37 -16.90 5.83 -1.85
C GLY A 37 -16.82 6.76 -3.07
N LEU A 38 -16.52 8.06 -2.90
CA LEU A 38 -16.42 8.99 -4.03
C LEU A 38 -15.30 8.60 -5.01
N THR A 39 -14.14 8.22 -4.47
CA THR A 39 -12.97 7.82 -5.28
C THR A 39 -13.14 6.49 -6.02
N GLY A 40 -14.09 5.66 -5.58
CA GLY A 40 -14.44 4.37 -6.19
C GLY A 40 -15.54 4.43 -7.24
N ARG A 41 -16.23 5.58 -7.39
CA ARG A 41 -17.36 5.70 -8.33
C ARG A 41 -16.93 5.45 -9.77
N GLY A 42 -17.72 4.65 -10.49
CA GLY A 42 -17.44 4.26 -11.87
C GLY A 42 -16.31 3.25 -12.06
N LYS A 43 -15.75 2.73 -10.98
CA LYS A 43 -14.75 1.65 -11.01
C LYS A 43 -15.39 0.35 -10.54
N GLN A 44 -14.99 -0.75 -11.18
CA GLN A 44 -15.30 -2.09 -10.73
C GLN A 44 -14.02 -2.72 -10.18
N GLY A 45 -14.16 -3.57 -9.18
CA GLY A 45 -13.06 -4.29 -8.57
C GLY A 45 -13.07 -4.23 -7.06
N VAL A 46 -12.14 -4.96 -6.47
CA VAL A 46 -11.90 -5.02 -5.02
C VAL A 46 -10.52 -4.47 -4.70
N TRP A 47 -10.32 -4.08 -3.47
CA TRP A 47 -9.02 -3.63 -2.99
C TRP A 47 -8.06 -4.83 -2.89
N SER A 48 -6.85 -4.68 -3.42
CA SER A 48 -5.89 -5.78 -3.46
C SER A 48 -5.17 -5.99 -2.12
N CYS A 49 -4.74 -4.93 -1.46
CA CYS A 49 -3.98 -5.05 -0.21
C CYS A 49 -4.85 -5.35 1.02
N HIS A 50 -6.12 -4.90 1.04
CA HIS A 50 -6.99 -5.09 2.20
C HIS A 50 -7.29 -6.56 2.52
N PRO A 51 -7.64 -7.44 1.56
CA PRO A 51 -7.82 -8.85 1.87
C PRO A 51 -6.58 -9.50 2.49
N MET A 52 -5.40 -9.18 1.99
CA MET A 52 -4.14 -9.67 2.55
C MET A 52 -3.91 -9.12 3.97
N GLU A 53 -4.17 -7.84 4.18
CA GLU A 53 -3.96 -7.21 5.48
C GLU A 53 -4.96 -7.68 6.53
N HIS A 54 -6.19 -7.93 6.14
CA HIS A 54 -7.21 -8.46 7.07
C HIS A 54 -6.78 -9.78 7.70
N GLU A 55 -6.07 -10.63 6.97
CA GLU A 55 -5.52 -11.87 7.52
C GLU A 55 -4.34 -11.59 8.47
N LEU A 56 -3.47 -10.61 8.17
CA LEU A 56 -2.44 -10.17 9.13
C LEU A 56 -3.06 -9.70 10.43
N SER A 57 -4.08 -8.85 10.37
CA SER A 57 -4.79 -8.38 11.56
C SER A 57 -5.53 -9.51 12.29
N ALA A 58 -6.14 -10.44 11.56
CA ALA A 58 -6.87 -11.55 12.14
C ALA A 58 -5.97 -12.54 12.91
N PHE A 59 -4.78 -12.82 12.38
CA PHE A 59 -3.84 -13.77 12.98
C PHE A 59 -2.94 -13.17 14.06
N TYR A 60 -2.60 -11.89 13.95
CA TYR A 60 -1.55 -11.26 14.78
C TYR A 60 -1.96 -9.98 15.47
N ASP A 61 -3.22 -9.53 15.30
CA ASP A 61 -3.76 -8.30 15.94
C ASP A 61 -2.90 -7.04 15.72
N ILE A 62 -2.32 -6.90 14.53
CA ILE A 62 -1.54 -5.72 14.19
C ILE A 62 -2.44 -4.54 13.81
N THR A 63 -1.91 -3.34 13.92
CA THR A 63 -2.62 -2.13 13.47
C THR A 63 -2.81 -2.16 11.95
N HIS A 64 -4.08 -2.09 11.50
CA HIS A 64 -4.47 -2.17 10.09
C HIS A 64 -3.65 -1.28 9.14
N GLY A 65 -3.42 -0.02 9.53
CA GLY A 65 -2.62 0.90 8.72
C GLY A 65 -1.15 0.50 8.57
N ILE A 66 -0.57 -0.16 9.59
CA ILE A 66 0.80 -0.68 9.55
C ILE A 66 0.88 -1.84 8.56
N GLY A 67 -0.04 -2.80 8.66
CA GLY A 67 -0.08 -3.92 7.72
C GLY A 67 -0.25 -3.46 6.26
N LEU A 68 -1.13 -2.49 6.01
CA LEU A 68 -1.27 -1.90 4.67
C LEU A 68 0.00 -1.20 4.19
N ALA A 69 0.71 -0.49 5.06
CA ALA A 69 1.95 0.20 4.69
C ALA A 69 3.06 -0.79 4.33
N ILE A 70 3.20 -1.88 5.08
CA ILE A 70 4.15 -2.96 4.78
C ILE A 70 3.84 -3.62 3.44
N LEU A 71 2.58 -3.95 3.18
CA LEU A 71 2.16 -4.69 2.00
C LEU A 71 2.17 -3.85 0.71
N THR A 72 1.74 -2.59 0.77
CA THR A 72 1.41 -1.83 -0.43
C THR A 72 2.59 -1.65 -1.41
N PRO A 73 3.80 -1.24 -1.01
CA PRO A 73 4.92 -1.10 -1.96
C PRO A 73 5.33 -2.44 -2.59
N ARG A 74 5.27 -3.52 -1.82
CA ARG A 74 5.63 -4.86 -2.29
C ARG A 74 4.59 -5.41 -3.26
N TRP A 75 3.31 -5.24 -2.94
CA TRP A 75 2.22 -5.53 -3.87
C TRP A 75 2.36 -4.74 -5.18
N MET A 76 2.62 -3.43 -5.10
CA MET A 76 2.81 -2.60 -6.29
C MET A 76 3.96 -3.12 -7.17
N ASN A 77 5.08 -3.51 -6.56
CA ASN A 77 6.22 -4.07 -7.26
C ASN A 77 5.91 -5.45 -7.84
N TYR A 78 5.20 -6.30 -7.09
CA TYR A 78 4.82 -7.65 -7.53
C TYR A 78 3.94 -7.63 -8.78
N VAL A 79 2.97 -6.71 -8.85
CA VAL A 79 2.05 -6.59 -9.98
C VAL A 79 2.54 -5.66 -11.08
N LEU A 80 3.75 -5.10 -10.97
CA LEU A 80 4.34 -4.24 -11.99
C LEU A 80 4.64 -5.06 -13.24
N SER A 81 4.04 -4.67 -14.36
CA SER A 81 4.12 -5.35 -15.65
C SER A 81 3.88 -4.36 -16.79
N GLU A 82 4.05 -4.78 -18.03
CA GLU A 82 3.73 -3.96 -19.19
C GLU A 82 2.29 -3.42 -19.20
N GLN A 83 1.34 -4.16 -18.60
CA GLN A 83 -0.08 -3.77 -18.52
C GLN A 83 -0.36 -2.76 -17.40
N THR A 84 0.45 -2.72 -16.37
CA THR A 84 0.23 -1.90 -15.16
C THR A 84 1.18 -0.72 -15.06
N VAL A 85 2.33 -0.77 -15.70
CA VAL A 85 3.42 0.21 -15.60
C VAL A 85 2.96 1.65 -15.83
N GLY A 86 2.12 1.89 -16.82
CA GLY A 86 1.61 3.24 -17.11
C GLY A 86 0.83 3.85 -15.94
N LYS A 87 0.09 3.02 -15.17
CA LYS A 87 -0.63 3.49 -13.97
C LYS A 87 0.31 3.82 -12.82
N PHE A 88 1.34 3.03 -12.61
CA PHE A 88 2.34 3.29 -11.57
C PHE A 88 3.28 4.45 -11.96
N ALA A 89 3.61 4.62 -13.25
CA ALA A 89 4.31 5.80 -13.74
C ALA A 89 3.47 7.08 -13.56
N GLN A 90 2.17 7.02 -13.82
CA GLN A 90 1.24 8.12 -13.53
C GLN A 90 1.23 8.47 -12.03
N PHE A 91 1.19 7.47 -11.15
CA PHE A 91 1.28 7.67 -9.70
C PHE A 91 2.60 8.37 -9.31
N ALA A 92 3.72 7.91 -9.85
CA ALA A 92 5.02 8.52 -9.59
C ALA A 92 5.07 9.99 -10.01
N ARG A 93 4.59 10.31 -11.21
CA ARG A 93 4.60 11.68 -11.75
C ARG A 93 3.63 12.59 -11.03
N ASN A 94 2.40 12.14 -10.82
CA ASN A 94 1.32 13.00 -10.32
C ASN A 94 1.28 13.11 -8.80
N VAL A 95 1.73 12.11 -8.07
CA VAL A 95 1.72 12.12 -6.59
C VAL A 95 3.05 12.60 -6.05
N TRP A 96 4.16 12.09 -6.59
CA TRP A 96 5.50 12.38 -6.09
C TRP A 96 6.25 13.47 -6.88
N GLY A 97 5.73 13.87 -8.05
CA GLY A 97 6.40 14.86 -8.91
C GLY A 97 7.67 14.33 -9.58
N ILE A 98 7.80 13.01 -9.72
CA ILE A 98 8.96 12.38 -10.33
C ILE A 98 8.98 12.69 -11.83
N VAL A 99 10.07 13.36 -12.27
CA VAL A 99 10.29 13.69 -13.68
C VAL A 99 11.16 12.60 -14.30
N GLU A 100 10.49 11.58 -14.86
CA GLU A 100 11.14 10.45 -15.52
C GLU A 100 10.34 10.09 -16.77
N GLN A 101 11.03 9.90 -17.91
CA GLN A 101 10.35 9.62 -19.18
C GLN A 101 10.05 8.12 -19.35
N GLU A 102 10.98 7.28 -18.95
CA GLU A 102 10.81 5.84 -19.01
C GLU A 102 9.83 5.38 -17.95
N GLU A 103 8.74 4.72 -18.37
CA GLU A 103 7.62 4.38 -17.48
C GLU A 103 8.01 3.39 -16.39
N GLU A 104 8.83 2.39 -16.69
CA GLU A 104 9.26 1.42 -15.71
C GLU A 104 10.14 2.06 -14.63
N VAL A 105 11.06 2.91 -15.02
CA VAL A 105 11.92 3.65 -14.10
C VAL A 105 11.09 4.62 -13.26
N ALA A 106 10.14 5.33 -13.88
CA ALA A 106 9.21 6.20 -13.15
C ALA A 106 8.39 5.41 -12.13
N ALA A 107 7.81 4.28 -12.52
CA ALA A 107 7.01 3.42 -11.66
C ALA A 107 7.80 2.94 -10.44
N LYS A 108 8.99 2.39 -10.65
CA LYS A 108 9.88 1.92 -9.57
C LYS A 108 10.29 3.05 -8.62
N LYS A 109 10.66 4.21 -9.14
CA LYS A 109 10.93 5.40 -8.32
C LYS A 109 9.72 5.84 -7.50
N GLY A 110 8.50 5.74 -8.05
CA GLY A 110 7.27 6.05 -7.34
C GLY A 110 6.96 5.07 -6.21
N ILE A 111 7.23 3.77 -6.42
CA ILE A 111 7.09 2.73 -5.40
C ILE A 111 8.13 2.96 -4.29
N GLN A 112 9.38 3.24 -4.66
CA GLN A 112 10.44 3.57 -3.69
C GLN A 112 10.08 4.82 -2.87
N ALA A 113 9.60 5.88 -3.51
CA ALA A 113 9.20 7.09 -2.80
C ALA A 113 8.06 6.85 -1.78
N LEU A 114 7.12 5.93 -2.08
CA LEU A 114 6.09 5.53 -1.14
C LEU A 114 6.68 4.78 0.07
N TYR A 115 7.58 3.84 -0.18
CA TYR A 115 8.29 3.10 0.87
C TYR A 115 9.08 4.05 1.78
N ASP A 116 9.91 4.91 1.18
CA ASP A 116 10.73 5.87 1.92
C ASP A 116 9.89 6.85 2.76
N TYR A 117 8.72 7.24 2.23
CA TYR A 117 7.78 8.07 2.97
C TYR A 117 7.24 7.35 4.22
N PHE A 118 6.88 6.08 4.14
CA PHE A 118 6.45 5.32 5.30
C PHE A 118 7.57 5.17 6.34
N VAL A 119 8.79 4.88 5.89
CA VAL A 119 9.98 4.88 6.76
C VAL A 119 10.16 6.23 7.45
N ALA A 120 10.07 7.34 6.71
CA ALA A 120 10.19 8.69 7.27
C ALA A 120 9.07 9.04 8.27
N CYS A 121 7.90 8.42 8.13
CA CYS A 121 6.80 8.52 9.10
C CYS A 121 7.00 7.62 10.33
N GLY A 122 8.07 6.85 10.42
CA GLY A 122 8.37 5.94 11.54
C GLY A 122 7.56 4.65 11.54
N ILE A 123 7.04 4.25 10.38
CA ILE A 123 6.30 2.99 10.25
C ILE A 123 7.30 1.84 10.07
N PRO A 124 7.17 0.73 10.85
CA PRO A 124 7.94 -0.48 10.60
C PRO A 124 7.59 -1.03 9.22
N MET A 125 8.59 -1.38 8.43
CA MET A 125 8.38 -1.76 7.03
C MET A 125 8.63 -3.23 6.73
N THR A 126 8.82 -4.05 7.77
CA THR A 126 8.93 -5.51 7.64
C THR A 126 8.00 -6.22 8.62
N LEU A 127 7.57 -7.43 8.28
CA LEU A 127 6.72 -8.25 9.16
C LEU A 127 7.44 -8.68 10.45
N PRO A 128 8.75 -9.01 10.43
CA PRO A 128 9.49 -9.29 11.68
C PRO A 128 9.54 -8.12 12.66
N GLU A 129 9.58 -6.86 12.19
CA GLU A 129 9.54 -5.69 13.08
C GLU A 129 8.24 -5.58 13.88
N VAL A 130 7.17 -6.21 13.41
CA VAL A 130 5.87 -6.29 14.09
C VAL A 130 5.60 -7.69 14.69
N GLY A 131 6.63 -8.53 14.80
CA GLY A 131 6.57 -9.84 15.46
C GLY A 131 5.92 -10.95 14.63
N ILE A 132 5.88 -10.81 13.32
CA ILE A 132 5.27 -11.79 12.40
C ILE A 132 6.35 -12.55 11.65
N GLU A 133 6.29 -13.88 11.73
CA GLU A 133 7.17 -14.84 11.03
C GLU A 133 6.40 -15.56 9.90
N ALA A 134 7.13 -16.35 9.11
CA ALA A 134 6.60 -16.95 7.88
C ALA A 134 5.72 -18.20 8.07
N ASP A 135 5.47 -18.63 9.30
CA ASP A 135 4.88 -19.93 9.64
C ASP A 135 3.42 -20.12 9.18
N LYS A 136 2.69 -19.02 8.92
CA LYS A 136 1.27 -19.06 8.55
C LYS A 136 0.95 -18.41 7.19
N PHE A 137 1.95 -18.07 6.41
CA PHE A 137 1.73 -17.30 5.18
C PHE A 137 0.86 -18.04 4.16
N GLU A 138 1.04 -19.35 4.00
CA GLU A 138 0.22 -20.14 3.10
C GLU A 138 -1.24 -20.23 3.55
N GLU A 139 -1.48 -20.39 4.87
CA GLU A 139 -2.83 -20.42 5.44
C GLU A 139 -3.52 -19.06 5.26
N MET A 140 -2.85 -17.98 5.62
CA MET A 140 -3.36 -16.62 5.47
C MET A 140 -3.63 -16.28 4.01
N ALA A 141 -2.74 -16.66 3.10
CA ALA A 141 -2.92 -16.44 1.66
C ALA A 141 -4.16 -17.16 1.12
N GLN A 142 -4.39 -18.41 1.54
CA GLN A 142 -5.59 -19.14 1.16
C GLN A 142 -6.86 -18.49 1.74
N GLN A 143 -6.84 -18.05 2.99
CA GLN A 143 -7.98 -17.36 3.61
C GLN A 143 -8.29 -16.03 2.93
N ALA A 144 -7.26 -15.25 2.53
CA ALA A 144 -7.46 -14.02 1.78
C ALA A 144 -8.20 -14.24 0.45
N VAL A 145 -7.92 -15.36 -0.24
CA VAL A 145 -8.65 -15.75 -1.44
C VAL A 145 -10.07 -16.19 -1.10
N ASP A 146 -10.25 -17.04 -0.09
CA ASP A 146 -11.55 -17.62 0.28
C ASP A 146 -12.53 -16.56 0.81
N HIS A 147 -12.02 -15.54 1.50
CA HIS A 147 -12.85 -14.50 2.13
C HIS A 147 -13.06 -13.26 1.24
N SER A 148 -12.49 -13.24 0.05
CA SER A 148 -12.60 -12.07 -0.83
C SER A 148 -12.70 -12.46 -2.32
N ALA A 149 -12.91 -11.47 -3.17
CA ALA A 149 -12.86 -11.67 -4.62
C ALA A 149 -11.50 -11.23 -5.22
N ILE A 150 -10.41 -11.33 -4.48
CA ILE A 150 -9.08 -10.88 -4.91
C ILE A 150 -8.58 -11.66 -6.14
N ALA A 151 -8.88 -12.94 -6.21
CA ALA A 151 -8.51 -13.81 -7.32
C ALA A 151 -9.31 -13.55 -8.63
N GLU A 152 -10.41 -12.78 -8.55
CA GLU A 152 -11.28 -12.55 -9.71
C GLU A 152 -11.40 -11.08 -10.09
N LYS A 153 -11.45 -10.18 -9.11
CA LYS A 153 -11.87 -8.78 -9.29
C LYS A 153 -10.85 -7.75 -8.82
N ALA A 154 -9.68 -8.15 -8.34
CA ALA A 154 -8.61 -7.21 -8.01
C ALA A 154 -8.07 -6.51 -9.27
N TYR A 155 -7.34 -5.42 -9.08
CA TYR A 155 -6.68 -4.68 -10.18
C TYR A 155 -5.80 -5.60 -11.04
N VAL A 156 -5.03 -6.47 -10.38
CA VAL A 156 -4.43 -7.67 -10.95
C VAL A 156 -4.94 -8.82 -10.08
N PRO A 157 -5.64 -9.81 -10.62
CA PRO A 157 -6.05 -11.00 -9.87
C PRO A 157 -4.85 -11.72 -9.28
N LEU A 158 -4.96 -12.12 -8.02
CA LEU A 158 -3.90 -12.81 -7.27
C LEU A 158 -4.45 -14.12 -6.70
N ASP A 159 -3.74 -15.20 -6.91
CA ASP A 159 -4.02 -16.46 -6.23
C ASP A 159 -3.30 -16.57 -4.87
N ALA A 160 -3.50 -17.69 -4.17
CA ALA A 160 -2.86 -17.90 -2.86
C ALA A 160 -1.34 -17.97 -2.95
N ALA A 161 -0.78 -18.46 -4.05
CA ALA A 161 0.68 -18.53 -4.23
C ALA A 161 1.28 -17.12 -4.43
N ASP A 162 0.60 -16.25 -5.20
CA ASP A 162 0.97 -14.86 -5.38
C ASP A 162 0.98 -14.11 -4.04
N ILE A 163 -0.09 -14.28 -3.26
CA ILE A 163 -0.23 -13.64 -1.95
C ILE A 163 0.84 -14.10 -0.97
N ALA A 164 1.11 -15.41 -0.91
CA ALA A 164 2.18 -15.96 -0.08
C ALA A 164 3.56 -15.44 -0.50
N ALA A 165 3.79 -15.22 -1.80
CA ALA A 165 5.03 -14.63 -2.30
C ALA A 165 5.18 -13.16 -1.85
N ILE A 166 4.09 -12.38 -1.89
CA ILE A 166 4.05 -10.99 -1.39
C ILE A 166 4.34 -10.96 0.12
N TYR A 167 3.75 -11.85 0.92
CA TYR A 167 4.06 -11.93 2.36
C TYR A 167 5.54 -12.26 2.61
N LYS A 168 6.12 -13.17 1.83
CA LYS A 168 7.55 -13.53 1.95
C LYS A 168 8.47 -12.36 1.62
N ASP A 169 8.11 -11.53 0.64
CA ASP A 169 8.86 -10.30 0.32
C ASP A 169 8.79 -9.27 1.46
N CYS A 170 7.78 -9.33 2.32
CA CYS A 170 7.65 -8.49 3.50
C CYS A 170 8.56 -8.89 4.68
N LEU A 171 9.32 -9.99 4.59
CA LEU A 171 10.22 -10.43 5.68
C LEU A 171 11.51 -9.61 5.76
N THR A 172 11.87 -8.91 4.71
CA THR A 172 13.10 -8.12 4.63
C THR A 172 12.84 -6.70 4.14
N GLU A 173 13.79 -5.82 4.37
CA GLU A 173 13.78 -4.50 3.74
C GLU A 173 13.82 -4.65 2.22
N SER A 174 13.13 -3.74 1.52
CA SER A 174 13.03 -3.77 0.07
C SER A 174 13.65 -2.53 -0.56
N GLN A 175 14.28 -2.73 -1.71
CA GLN A 175 14.69 -1.68 -2.64
C GLN A 175 14.03 -1.97 -3.99
N PHE A 176 13.39 -0.95 -4.58
CA PHE A 176 12.62 -1.09 -5.82
C PHE A 176 13.30 -0.47 -7.04
N ILE A 177 14.48 0.14 -6.86
CA ILE A 177 15.31 0.79 -7.88
C ILE A 177 16.72 0.21 -7.90
#